data_f3fafdae490a673cb52501e35cbee444
#
_entry.id   f3fafdae490a673cb52501e35cbee444
#
_cell.length_a   1.000
_cell.length_b   1.000
_cell.length_c   1.000
_cell.angle_alpha   90.00
_cell.angle_beta   90.00
_cell.angle_gamma   90.00
#
_symmetry.space_group_name_H-M   'P 1'
#
loop_
_entity.id
_entity.type
_entity.pdbx_description
1 polymer ?
#
loop_
_entity_poly.entity_id
_entity_poly.type
_entity_poly.pdbx_seq_one_letter_code
_entity_poly.pdbx_strand_id
1 'polypeptide(L)'
;MCELMEKDVLLEEVAAAIAFIAVRTKNNPQTETFSDELKSCGSIREALLSKSPKDIKAATVREELSALKEAVKDNPVYTDTSISCHTDLPDNTDEIDPSKEILDNIFAYITNFGRIKPCCRTTPQGFVLGGQPGARKAYLTEYIKKQLPDTISINGDEYRCWHPYFSVIQKKYGKDSSKITARFAGKVTQELINRCLLNRYNIIIEGTFRTANTPLKTLNDLKEHNYKTFVYIKTCPGEVSWSRCLSRYEIGLNEKEGKERFTDRSHHDLVVKTLPENADTVFKSGLTDRMVVFGVTGEIIFDSQNSSQINLPSGAIIRELNTTNCRS
;
A
#
# COMPACT_ATOMS: atom_id res chain seq x y z
N MET A 1 -7.91 -18.95 2.96
CA MET A 1 -8.46 -17.69 3.47
C MET A 1 -7.46 -16.97 4.39
N CYS A 2 -6.78 -17.67 5.28
CA CYS A 2 -5.76 -17.17 6.20
C CYS A 2 -4.52 -16.58 5.49
N GLU A 3 -3.99 -17.26 4.46
CA GLU A 3 -2.71 -16.97 3.79
C GLU A 3 -2.61 -15.58 3.12
N LEU A 4 -3.72 -15.07 2.56
CA LEU A 4 -3.72 -13.75 1.89
C LEU A 4 -3.79 -12.58 2.86
N MET A 5 -4.44 -12.76 4.01
CA MET A 5 -4.47 -11.77 5.09
C MET A 5 -3.12 -11.72 5.79
N GLU A 6 -2.48 -12.87 5.93
CA GLU A 6 -1.15 -12.98 6.48
C GLU A 6 -0.10 -12.25 5.62
N LYS A 7 -0.24 -12.28 4.28
CA LYS A 7 0.61 -11.51 3.37
C LYS A 7 0.52 -10.00 3.60
N ASP A 8 -0.69 -9.46 3.79
CA ASP A 8 -0.89 -8.03 4.07
C ASP A 8 -0.24 -7.64 5.41
N VAL A 9 -0.38 -8.48 6.44
CA VAL A 9 0.27 -8.28 7.74
C VAL A 9 1.80 -8.33 7.62
N LEU A 10 2.33 -9.30 6.88
CA LEU A 10 3.77 -9.41 6.65
C LEU A 10 4.35 -8.19 5.93
N LEU A 11 3.64 -7.60 4.97
CA LEU A 11 4.07 -6.37 4.30
C LEU A 11 4.15 -5.19 5.28
N GLU A 12 3.18 -5.07 6.20
CA GLU A 12 3.21 -4.07 7.26
C GLU A 12 4.39 -4.31 8.24
N GLU A 13 4.67 -5.57 8.59
CA GLU A 13 5.82 -5.95 9.43
C GLU A 13 7.16 -5.63 8.76
N VAL A 14 7.29 -5.88 7.46
CA VAL A 14 8.50 -5.51 6.69
C VAL A 14 8.70 -4.01 6.70
N ALA A 15 7.63 -3.22 6.45
CA ALA A 15 7.70 -1.77 6.48
C ALA A 15 8.14 -1.25 7.85
N ALA A 16 7.59 -1.81 8.94
CA ALA A 16 7.99 -1.47 10.30
C ALA A 16 9.44 -1.89 10.62
N ALA A 17 9.91 -3.05 10.13
CA ALA A 17 11.29 -3.46 10.30
C ALA A 17 12.26 -2.51 9.58
N ILE A 18 11.92 -2.09 8.36
CA ILE A 18 12.72 -1.12 7.62
C ILE A 18 12.76 0.22 8.33
N ALA A 19 11.64 0.75 8.79
CA ALA A 19 11.62 2.00 9.57
C ALA A 19 12.50 1.90 10.82
N PHE A 20 12.45 0.76 11.53
CA PHE A 20 13.29 0.50 12.71
C PHE A 20 14.78 0.45 12.36
N ILE A 21 15.15 -0.22 11.26
CA ILE A 21 16.54 -0.37 10.82
C ILE A 21 17.07 0.94 10.26
N ALA A 22 16.28 1.67 9.45
CA ALA A 22 16.69 2.91 8.80
C ALA A 22 17.11 4.00 9.81
N VAL A 23 16.41 4.11 10.94
CA VAL A 23 16.79 5.06 11.99
C VAL A 23 18.04 4.65 12.79
N ARG A 24 18.55 3.43 12.61
CA ARG A 24 19.74 2.87 13.26
C ARG A 24 20.92 2.66 12.33
N THR A 25 20.69 2.75 11.04
CA THR A 25 21.77 2.63 10.04
C THR A 25 21.97 3.99 9.38
N LYS A 26 23.16 4.54 9.53
CA LYS A 26 23.51 5.88 9.05
C LYS A 26 23.79 5.85 7.54
N ASN A 27 22.78 5.54 6.74
CA ASN A 27 22.93 5.42 5.30
C ASN A 27 22.24 6.57 4.58
N ASN A 28 23.01 7.33 3.81
CA ASN A 28 22.46 8.33 2.93
C ASN A 28 21.91 7.64 1.66
N PRO A 29 20.63 7.78 1.34
CA PRO A 29 20.05 7.18 0.13
C PRO A 29 20.66 7.68 -1.18
N GLN A 30 21.40 8.79 -1.15
CA GLN A 30 22.12 9.31 -2.31
C GLN A 30 23.53 8.72 -2.49
N THR A 31 24.03 7.99 -1.50
CA THR A 31 25.27 7.22 -1.61
C THR A 31 24.93 5.74 -1.76
N GLU A 32 25.66 5.00 -2.57
CA GLU A 32 25.40 3.57 -2.86
C GLU A 32 25.52 2.63 -1.64
N THR A 33 25.68 3.17 -0.43
CA THR A 33 25.97 2.44 0.80
C THR A 33 24.75 2.32 1.69
N PHE A 34 23.77 1.55 1.27
CA PHE A 34 22.73 1.05 2.19
C PHE A 34 23.27 -0.12 2.99
N SER A 35 22.86 -0.25 4.26
CA SER A 35 23.20 -1.43 5.04
C SER A 35 22.64 -2.69 4.39
N ASP A 36 23.32 -3.81 4.60
CA ASP A 36 22.88 -5.08 4.03
C ASP A 36 21.54 -5.54 4.63
N GLU A 37 21.26 -5.14 5.88
CA GLU A 37 19.98 -5.38 6.55
C GLU A 37 18.82 -4.65 5.82
N LEU A 38 19.00 -3.39 5.43
CA LEU A 38 17.99 -2.65 4.66
C LEU A 38 17.75 -3.27 3.29
N LYS A 39 18.83 -3.65 2.60
CA LYS A 39 18.73 -4.34 1.29
C LYS A 39 18.01 -5.68 1.41
N SER A 40 18.26 -6.42 2.49
CA SER A 40 17.59 -7.69 2.77
C SER A 40 16.10 -7.51 3.03
N CYS A 41 15.71 -6.52 3.84
CA CYS A 41 14.31 -6.17 4.04
C CYS A 41 13.60 -5.77 2.73
N GLY A 42 14.27 -4.99 1.87
CA GLY A 42 13.73 -4.63 0.55
C GLY A 42 13.49 -5.86 -0.34
N SER A 43 14.40 -6.83 -0.29
CA SER A 43 14.27 -8.10 -1.03
C SER A 43 13.12 -8.95 -0.50
N ILE A 44 12.92 -9.01 0.81
CA ILE A 44 11.76 -9.68 1.45
C ILE A 44 10.46 -9.02 0.98
N ARG A 45 10.38 -7.68 0.98
CA ARG A 45 9.20 -6.96 0.49
C ARG A 45 8.86 -7.32 -0.95
N GLU A 46 9.84 -7.27 -1.85
CA GLU A 46 9.61 -7.58 -3.26
C GLU A 46 9.20 -9.04 -3.47
N ALA A 47 9.76 -9.96 -2.71
CA ALA A 47 9.34 -11.36 -2.72
C ALA A 47 7.88 -11.51 -2.26
N LEU A 48 7.46 -10.79 -1.21
CA LEU A 48 6.06 -10.77 -0.75
C LEU A 48 5.12 -10.17 -1.80
N LEU A 49 5.51 -9.08 -2.47
CA LEU A 49 4.68 -8.43 -3.49
C LEU A 49 4.49 -9.27 -4.75
N SER A 50 5.47 -10.10 -5.12
CA SER A 50 5.50 -10.87 -6.37
C SER A 50 5.05 -12.33 -6.23
N LYS A 51 5.17 -12.94 -5.04
CA LYS A 51 4.82 -14.35 -4.82
C LYS A 51 3.34 -14.55 -4.48
N SER A 52 2.83 -15.72 -4.85
CA SER A 52 1.53 -16.19 -4.37
C SER A 52 1.57 -16.40 -2.85
N PRO A 53 0.49 -16.10 -2.11
CA PRO A 53 0.44 -16.32 -0.65
C PRO A 53 0.77 -17.75 -0.22
N LYS A 54 0.43 -18.75 -1.05
CA LYS A 54 0.74 -20.16 -0.80
C LYS A 54 2.23 -20.46 -0.74
N ASP A 55 3.04 -19.62 -1.41
CA ASP A 55 4.49 -19.80 -1.51
C ASP A 55 5.26 -19.02 -0.42
N ILE A 56 4.52 -18.36 0.49
CA ILE A 56 5.08 -17.55 1.56
C ILE A 56 5.00 -18.33 2.88
N LYS A 57 6.17 -18.57 3.49
CA LYS A 57 6.27 -19.13 4.83
C LYS A 57 6.41 -17.98 5.84
N ALA A 58 5.31 -17.59 6.45
CA ALA A 58 5.25 -16.44 7.35
C ALA A 58 6.23 -16.53 8.54
N ALA A 59 6.37 -17.71 9.14
CA ALA A 59 7.31 -17.93 10.23
C ALA A 59 8.75 -17.62 9.81
N THR A 60 9.19 -18.10 8.64
CA THR A 60 10.53 -17.83 8.10
C THR A 60 10.75 -16.33 7.87
N VAL A 61 9.77 -15.62 7.29
CA VAL A 61 9.86 -14.17 7.08
C VAL A 61 10.03 -13.43 8.40
N ARG A 62 9.27 -13.81 9.44
CA ARG A 62 9.35 -13.19 10.77
C ARG A 62 10.68 -13.46 11.47
N GLU A 63 11.20 -14.68 11.34
CA GLU A 63 12.54 -15.03 11.85
C GLU A 63 13.64 -14.17 11.17
N GLU A 64 13.59 -14.04 9.85
CA GLU A 64 14.53 -13.20 9.08
C GLU A 64 14.43 -11.73 9.51
N LEU A 65 13.21 -11.16 9.62
CA LEU A 65 13.01 -9.78 10.06
C LEU A 65 13.48 -9.56 11.50
N SER A 66 13.28 -10.54 12.39
CA SER A 66 13.74 -10.47 13.77
C SER A 66 15.26 -10.46 13.85
N ALA A 67 15.94 -11.32 13.08
CA ALA A 67 17.39 -11.35 13.00
C ALA A 67 17.98 -10.04 12.48
N LEU A 68 17.36 -9.44 11.44
CA LEU A 68 17.79 -8.15 10.89
C LEU A 68 17.63 -6.99 11.88
N LYS A 69 16.55 -6.98 12.67
CA LYS A 69 16.36 -5.98 13.74
C LYS A 69 17.36 -6.17 14.87
N GLU A 70 17.63 -7.42 15.24
CA GLU A 70 18.59 -7.77 16.31
C GLU A 70 20.01 -7.32 15.94
N ALA A 71 20.43 -7.48 14.68
CA ALA A 71 21.73 -7.07 14.19
C ALA A 71 22.03 -5.56 14.37
N VAL A 72 20.98 -4.73 14.43
CA VAL A 72 21.13 -3.27 14.54
C VAL A 72 20.57 -2.69 15.84
N LYS A 73 20.11 -3.52 16.78
CA LYS A 73 19.38 -3.05 17.98
C LYS A 73 20.21 -2.12 18.86
N ASP A 74 21.52 -2.39 18.96
CA ASP A 74 22.46 -1.66 19.81
C ASP A 74 23.05 -0.42 19.08
N ASN A 75 22.77 -0.26 17.80
CA ASN A 75 23.17 0.93 17.08
C ASN A 75 22.41 2.15 17.61
N PRO A 76 23.09 3.31 17.77
CA PRO A 76 22.41 4.53 18.19
C PRO A 76 21.32 4.90 17.19
N VAL A 77 20.16 5.34 17.70
CA VAL A 77 19.10 5.90 16.87
C VAL A 77 19.59 7.25 16.32
N TYR A 78 19.81 7.31 15.01
CA TYR A 78 20.09 8.58 14.34
C TYR A 78 18.77 9.29 14.11
N THR A 79 18.41 10.12 15.07
CA THR A 79 17.37 11.13 14.90
C THR A 79 18.01 12.39 14.36
N ASP A 80 17.35 13.08 13.44
CA ASP A 80 17.62 14.51 13.25
C ASP A 80 17.64 15.14 14.66
N THR A 81 18.65 15.93 14.97
CA THR A 81 18.94 16.43 16.33
C THR A 81 17.78 17.21 16.97
N SER A 82 16.70 17.44 16.25
CA SER A 82 15.44 18.00 16.72
C SER A 82 14.46 16.98 17.33
N ILE A 83 14.62 15.67 17.08
CA ILE A 83 13.72 14.64 17.60
C ILE A 83 14.45 13.85 18.69
N SER A 84 14.50 14.44 19.89
CA SER A 84 14.94 13.71 21.09
C SER A 84 13.98 12.53 21.37
N CYS A 85 14.46 11.49 22.08
CA CYS A 85 13.66 10.35 22.58
C CYS A 85 12.56 10.83 23.54
N HIS A 86 11.57 11.55 23.04
CA HIS A 86 10.46 12.03 23.86
C HIS A 86 9.48 10.88 24.08
N THR A 87 9.26 10.57 25.34
CA THR A 87 8.15 9.70 25.80
C THR A 87 6.81 10.41 25.63
N ASP A 88 6.82 11.74 25.48
CA ASP A 88 5.63 12.58 25.36
C ASP A 88 5.41 13.02 23.91
N LEU A 89 4.16 12.94 23.47
CA LEU A 89 3.74 13.39 22.15
C LEU A 89 3.62 14.91 22.14
N PRO A 90 4.17 15.62 21.13
CA PRO A 90 3.88 17.02 20.91
C PRO A 90 2.39 17.27 20.71
N ASP A 91 1.90 18.46 21.09
CA ASP A 91 0.49 18.83 20.92
C ASP A 91 0.03 18.79 19.47
N ASN A 92 0.94 19.02 18.50
CA ASN A 92 0.68 19.02 17.07
C ASN A 92 1.18 17.74 16.36
N THR A 93 1.16 16.60 17.04
CA THR A 93 1.66 15.29 16.50
C THR A 93 1.02 14.93 15.15
N ASP A 94 -0.27 15.22 14.95
CA ASP A 94 -1.02 14.98 13.72
C ASP A 94 -0.65 15.97 12.58
N GLU A 95 0.06 17.05 12.88
CA GLU A 95 0.54 18.05 11.91
C GLU A 95 1.98 17.82 11.44
N ILE A 96 2.68 16.85 12.01
CA ILE A 96 4.09 16.59 11.67
C ILE A 96 4.21 16.20 10.20
N ASP A 97 5.15 16.84 9.53
CA ASP A 97 5.48 16.57 8.12
C ASP A 97 6.70 15.64 8.01
N PRO A 98 6.75 14.81 6.94
CA PRO A 98 7.92 13.97 6.71
C PRO A 98 9.16 14.83 6.39
N SER A 99 10.28 14.55 7.04
CA SER A 99 11.55 15.16 6.70
C SER A 99 12.06 14.66 5.34
N LYS A 100 12.99 15.41 4.74
CA LYS A 100 13.65 14.99 3.48
C LYS A 100 14.32 13.63 3.64
N GLU A 101 14.99 13.38 4.77
CA GLU A 101 15.67 12.12 5.06
C GLU A 101 14.70 10.94 5.11
N ILE A 102 13.56 11.10 5.79
CA ILE A 102 12.51 10.07 5.80
C ILE A 102 12.02 9.78 4.38
N LEU A 103 11.76 10.81 3.58
CA LEU A 103 11.31 10.67 2.19
C LEU A 103 12.35 9.96 1.32
N ASP A 104 13.63 10.29 1.49
CA ASP A 104 14.73 9.67 0.75
C ASP A 104 14.88 8.18 1.12
N ASN A 105 14.78 7.84 2.41
CA ASN A 105 14.82 6.46 2.89
C ASN A 105 13.63 5.64 2.37
N ILE A 106 12.41 6.20 2.40
CA ILE A 106 11.24 5.51 1.87
C ILE A 106 11.34 5.35 0.35
N PHE A 107 11.85 6.36 -0.36
CA PHE A 107 12.04 6.25 -1.81
C PHE A 107 13.05 5.16 -2.18
N ALA A 108 14.16 5.07 -1.45
CA ALA A 108 15.11 3.97 -1.59
C ALA A 108 14.44 2.60 -1.35
N TYR A 109 13.66 2.51 -0.29
CA TYR A 109 12.91 1.30 0.05
C TYR A 109 11.96 0.84 -1.05
N ILE A 110 11.10 1.73 -1.58
CA ILE A 110 10.11 1.36 -2.60
C ILE A 110 10.75 1.06 -3.96
N THR A 111 11.92 1.63 -4.26
CA THR A 111 12.72 1.31 -5.44
C THR A 111 13.58 0.06 -5.27
N ASN A 112 13.43 -0.65 -4.14
CA ASN A 112 14.28 -1.76 -3.73
C ASN A 112 15.76 -1.39 -3.86
N PHE A 113 16.12 -0.26 -3.24
CA PHE A 113 17.49 0.27 -3.21
C PHE A 113 18.12 0.37 -4.61
N GLY A 114 17.34 0.88 -5.56
CA GLY A 114 17.77 1.08 -6.94
C GLY A 114 17.80 -0.18 -7.81
N ARG A 115 17.27 -1.32 -7.34
CA ARG A 115 17.11 -2.53 -8.18
C ARG A 115 15.99 -2.38 -9.20
N ILE A 116 14.87 -1.77 -8.83
CA ILE A 116 13.79 -1.40 -9.77
C ILE A 116 14.29 -0.22 -10.60
N LYS A 117 14.17 -0.33 -11.92
CA LYS A 117 14.72 0.67 -12.85
C LYS A 117 13.63 1.52 -13.50
N PRO A 118 13.93 2.81 -13.78
CA PRO A 118 13.04 3.67 -14.55
C PRO A 118 12.82 3.19 -15.98
N CYS A 119 11.70 3.56 -16.58
CA CYS A 119 11.38 3.28 -17.99
C CYS A 119 12.09 4.28 -18.92
N CYS A 120 13.33 3.99 -19.31
CA CYS A 120 14.11 4.91 -20.13
C CYS A 120 13.71 4.93 -21.61
N ARG A 121 13.17 3.82 -22.15
CA ARG A 121 12.91 3.64 -23.59
C ARG A 121 11.45 3.39 -23.96
N THR A 122 10.59 3.14 -23.00
CA THR A 122 9.18 2.82 -23.21
C THR A 122 8.28 3.84 -22.51
N THR A 123 7.02 3.90 -22.91
CA THR A 123 6.01 4.67 -22.20
C THR A 123 5.75 4.03 -20.85
N PRO A 124 5.95 4.75 -19.72
CA PRO A 124 5.71 4.19 -18.42
C PRO A 124 4.22 3.90 -18.21
N GLN A 125 3.94 2.95 -17.32
CA GLN A 125 2.60 2.51 -17.00
C GLN A 125 2.25 2.89 -15.56
N GLY A 126 1.07 3.49 -15.38
CA GLY A 126 0.52 3.83 -14.07
C GLY A 126 -0.76 3.06 -13.81
N PHE A 127 -0.78 2.31 -12.72
CA PHE A 127 -1.93 1.52 -12.29
C PHE A 127 -2.52 2.15 -11.03
N VAL A 128 -3.79 2.55 -11.11
CA VAL A 128 -4.56 3.04 -9.96
C VAL A 128 -5.47 1.92 -9.49
N LEU A 129 -5.21 1.41 -8.29
CA LEU A 129 -5.98 0.31 -7.73
C LEU A 129 -7.12 0.84 -6.88
N GLY A 130 -8.29 0.19 -7.02
CA GLY A 130 -9.50 0.47 -6.27
C GLY A 130 -10.09 -0.76 -5.59
N GLY A 131 -11.00 -0.53 -4.64
CA GLY A 131 -11.75 -1.58 -3.97
C GLY A 131 -11.87 -1.36 -2.47
N GLN A 132 -12.95 -1.91 -1.89
CA GLN A 132 -13.22 -1.75 -0.47
C GLN A 132 -12.14 -2.38 0.42
N PRO A 133 -11.99 -1.93 1.67
CA PRO A 133 -11.15 -2.62 2.65
C PRO A 133 -11.53 -4.11 2.72
N GLY A 134 -10.56 -5.00 2.83
CA GLY A 134 -10.80 -6.45 2.84
C GLY A 134 -11.08 -7.10 1.47
N ALA A 135 -11.12 -6.34 0.36
CA ALA A 135 -11.31 -6.89 -0.99
C ALA A 135 -10.09 -7.66 -1.53
N ARG A 136 -8.95 -7.64 -0.84
CA ARG A 136 -7.68 -8.28 -1.24
C ARG A 136 -7.02 -7.64 -2.47
N LYS A 137 -6.82 -6.32 -2.42
CA LYS A 137 -6.13 -5.57 -3.47
C LYS A 137 -4.69 -6.03 -3.73
N ALA A 138 -4.02 -6.64 -2.74
CA ALA A 138 -2.69 -7.25 -2.93
C ALA A 138 -2.65 -8.26 -4.09
N TYR A 139 -3.76 -8.94 -4.40
CA TYR A 139 -3.89 -9.77 -5.59
C TYR A 139 -3.62 -8.99 -6.88
N LEU A 140 -4.10 -7.75 -6.97
CA LEU A 140 -3.89 -6.90 -8.16
C LEU A 140 -2.41 -6.52 -8.31
N THR A 141 -1.74 -6.21 -7.20
CA THR A 141 -0.30 -5.93 -7.19
C THR A 141 0.50 -7.14 -7.68
N GLU A 142 0.18 -8.33 -7.19
CA GLU A 142 0.78 -9.59 -7.65
C GLU A 142 0.51 -9.83 -9.14
N TYR A 143 -0.74 -9.65 -9.58
CA TYR A 143 -1.14 -9.81 -10.98
C TYR A 143 -0.35 -8.89 -11.92
N ILE A 144 -0.15 -7.63 -11.53
CA ILE A 144 0.61 -6.65 -12.32
C ILE A 144 2.09 -6.99 -12.33
N LYS A 145 2.69 -7.28 -11.16
CA LYS A 145 4.13 -7.58 -11.04
C LYS A 145 4.54 -8.86 -11.75
N LYS A 146 3.67 -9.83 -11.91
CA LYS A 146 3.92 -11.01 -12.75
C LYS A 146 4.15 -10.66 -14.23
N GLN A 147 3.52 -9.60 -14.73
CA GLN A 147 3.63 -9.16 -16.11
C GLN A 147 4.66 -8.03 -16.28
N LEU A 148 4.84 -7.22 -15.25
CA LEU A 148 5.71 -6.04 -15.22
C LEU A 148 6.48 -5.99 -13.89
N PRO A 149 7.54 -6.82 -13.74
CA PRO A 149 8.27 -6.95 -12.48
C PRO A 149 8.86 -5.63 -11.95
N ASP A 150 9.39 -4.79 -12.86
CA ASP A 150 9.99 -3.50 -12.53
C ASP A 150 8.92 -2.41 -12.29
N THR A 151 7.96 -2.68 -11.39
CA THR A 151 6.90 -1.75 -11.04
C THR A 151 6.97 -1.41 -9.55
N ILE A 152 7.01 -0.12 -9.22
CA ILE A 152 6.98 0.36 -7.84
C ILE A 152 5.55 0.28 -7.31
N SER A 153 5.37 -0.32 -6.13
CA SER A 153 4.09 -0.31 -5.43
C SER A 153 4.08 0.76 -4.34
N ILE A 154 3.08 1.65 -4.40
CA ILE A 154 2.86 2.75 -3.48
C ILE A 154 1.56 2.48 -2.72
N ASN A 155 1.69 2.20 -1.41
CA ASN A 155 0.59 2.00 -0.50
C ASN A 155 0.76 2.91 0.73
N GLY A 156 -0.09 3.91 0.87
CA GLY A 156 0.01 4.91 1.93
C GLY A 156 0.00 4.33 3.36
N ASP A 157 -0.62 3.18 3.56
CA ASP A 157 -0.67 2.56 4.89
C ASP A 157 0.69 2.01 5.34
N GLU A 158 1.56 1.61 4.41
CA GLU A 158 2.93 1.18 4.72
C GLU A 158 3.80 2.32 5.27
N TYR A 159 3.43 3.59 5.01
CA TYR A 159 4.25 4.74 5.41
C TYR A 159 3.91 5.30 6.79
N ARG A 160 2.88 4.81 7.44
CA ARG A 160 2.47 5.25 8.79
C ARG A 160 3.55 4.98 9.83
N CYS A 161 4.23 3.83 9.74
CA CYS A 161 5.28 3.43 10.66
C CYS A 161 6.57 4.27 10.57
N TRP A 162 6.69 5.09 9.52
CA TRP A 162 7.77 6.05 9.36
C TRP A 162 7.55 7.37 10.12
N HIS A 163 6.35 7.55 10.69
CA HIS A 163 6.08 8.70 11.54
C HIS A 163 7.01 8.68 12.76
N PRO A 164 7.73 9.79 13.08
CA PRO A 164 8.73 9.81 14.14
C PRO A 164 8.24 9.29 15.50
N TYR A 165 6.97 9.51 15.80
CA TYR A 165 6.32 9.10 17.04
C TYR A 165 5.39 7.88 16.89
N PHE A 166 5.55 7.10 15.82
CA PHE A 166 4.58 6.03 15.50
C PHE A 166 4.31 5.07 16.65
N SER A 167 5.36 4.57 17.30
CA SER A 167 5.22 3.61 18.42
C SER A 167 4.48 4.22 19.62
N VAL A 168 4.71 5.51 19.91
CA VAL A 168 4.04 6.23 21.01
C VAL A 168 2.59 6.50 20.64
N ILE A 169 2.32 6.89 19.39
CA ILE A 169 0.96 7.08 18.86
C ILE A 169 0.16 5.77 18.95
N GLN A 170 0.73 4.67 18.51
CA GLN A 170 0.07 3.37 18.58
C GLN A 170 -0.27 2.97 20.01
N LYS A 171 0.71 3.10 20.92
CA LYS A 171 0.51 2.78 22.34
C LYS A 171 -0.55 3.66 23.00
N LYS A 172 -0.61 4.96 22.65
CA LYS A 172 -1.52 5.93 23.28
C LYS A 172 -2.94 5.88 22.68
N TYR A 173 -3.05 5.75 21.34
CA TYR A 173 -4.32 5.90 20.63
C TYR A 173 -4.88 4.58 20.09
N GLY A 174 -4.12 3.48 20.07
CA GLY A 174 -4.60 2.17 19.61
C GLY A 174 -5.30 2.24 18.25
N LYS A 175 -6.58 1.90 18.21
CA LYS A 175 -7.41 1.91 16.99
C LYS A 175 -7.45 3.26 16.25
N ASP A 176 -7.29 4.37 16.97
CA ASP A 176 -7.32 5.73 16.40
C ASP A 176 -5.96 6.19 15.86
N SER A 177 -4.88 5.43 16.06
CA SER A 177 -3.54 5.74 15.57
C SER A 177 -3.50 6.04 14.07
N SER A 178 -4.34 5.35 13.29
CA SER A 178 -4.46 5.57 11.84
C SER A 178 -4.99 6.96 11.48
N LYS A 179 -5.80 7.60 12.33
CA LYS A 179 -6.30 8.97 12.13
C LYS A 179 -5.18 9.98 12.34
N ILE A 180 -4.40 9.81 13.42
CA ILE A 180 -3.28 10.70 13.76
C ILE A 180 -2.19 10.67 12.68
N THR A 181 -1.87 9.49 12.16
CA THR A 181 -0.82 9.32 11.14
C THR A 181 -1.28 9.56 9.70
N ALA A 182 -2.57 9.88 9.48
CA ALA A 182 -3.16 9.96 8.14
C ALA A 182 -2.54 11.07 7.28
N ARG A 183 -2.34 12.28 7.85
CA ARG A 183 -1.74 13.42 7.15
C ARG A 183 -0.31 13.14 6.75
N PHE A 184 0.49 12.63 7.68
CA PHE A 184 1.89 12.24 7.41
C PHE A 184 1.98 11.23 6.26
N ALA A 185 1.24 10.12 6.35
CA ALA A 185 1.23 9.09 5.32
C ALA A 185 0.73 9.62 3.96
N GLY A 186 -0.24 10.53 3.96
CA GLY A 186 -0.74 11.19 2.75
C GLY A 186 0.32 12.06 2.07
N LYS A 187 1.08 12.85 2.84
CA LYS A 187 2.18 13.67 2.32
C LYS A 187 3.32 12.82 1.77
N VAL A 188 3.72 11.77 2.49
CA VAL A 188 4.70 10.78 1.99
C VAL A 188 4.22 10.19 0.68
N THR A 189 2.99 9.69 0.61
CA THR A 189 2.42 9.08 -0.60
C THR A 189 2.48 10.03 -1.80
N GLN A 190 2.04 11.28 -1.62
CA GLN A 190 2.05 12.27 -2.72
C GLN A 190 3.46 12.56 -3.20
N GLU A 191 4.41 12.73 -2.28
CA GLU A 191 5.80 13.00 -2.64
C GLU A 191 6.46 11.83 -3.37
N LEU A 192 6.18 10.59 -2.94
CA LEU A 192 6.69 9.40 -3.62
C LEU A 192 6.10 9.25 -5.03
N ILE A 193 4.81 9.54 -5.21
CA ILE A 193 4.19 9.58 -6.53
C ILE A 193 4.93 10.60 -7.41
N ASN A 194 5.13 11.83 -6.94
CA ASN A 194 5.82 12.88 -7.68
C ASN A 194 7.23 12.44 -8.11
N ARG A 195 8.01 11.85 -7.18
CA ARG A 195 9.35 11.34 -7.49
C ARG A 195 9.32 10.23 -8.54
N CYS A 196 8.36 9.31 -8.44
CA CYS A 196 8.20 8.24 -9.42
C CYS A 196 7.82 8.78 -10.81
N LEU A 197 6.94 9.77 -10.89
CA LEU A 197 6.52 10.41 -12.15
C LEU A 197 7.72 11.10 -12.82
N LEU A 198 8.45 11.94 -12.08
CA LEU A 198 9.62 12.65 -12.58
C LEU A 198 10.72 11.70 -13.09
N ASN A 199 10.89 10.56 -12.45
CA ASN A 199 11.89 9.56 -12.84
C ASN A 199 11.32 8.48 -13.77
N ARG A 200 10.06 8.57 -14.20
CA ARG A 200 9.43 7.67 -15.18
C ARG A 200 9.42 6.20 -14.77
N TYR A 201 9.15 5.89 -13.51
CA TYR A 201 8.95 4.51 -13.07
C TYR A 201 7.57 3.98 -13.47
N ASN A 202 7.45 2.67 -13.76
CA ASN A 202 6.14 2.02 -13.70
C ASN A 202 5.66 2.00 -12.25
N ILE A 203 4.39 2.40 -12.02
CA ILE A 203 3.86 2.55 -10.66
C ILE A 203 2.49 1.92 -10.48
N ILE A 204 2.29 1.34 -9.31
CA ILE A 204 1.01 0.90 -8.78
C ILE A 204 0.68 1.81 -7.60
N ILE A 205 -0.47 2.47 -7.63
CA ILE A 205 -0.94 3.35 -6.56
C ILE A 205 -2.20 2.74 -5.97
N GLU A 206 -2.12 2.32 -4.70
CA GLU A 206 -3.23 1.68 -4.01
C GLU A 206 -4.17 2.71 -3.39
N GLY A 207 -5.48 2.55 -3.63
CA GLY A 207 -6.54 3.36 -3.07
C GLY A 207 -7.81 2.55 -2.77
N THR A 208 -8.81 3.21 -2.22
CA THR A 208 -10.11 2.58 -1.88
C THR A 208 -11.24 2.99 -2.83
N PHE A 209 -11.08 4.06 -3.61
CA PHE A 209 -12.16 4.66 -4.39
C PHE A 209 -13.36 5.11 -3.54
N ARG A 210 -13.10 5.54 -2.29
CA ARG A 210 -14.12 6.15 -1.42
C ARG A 210 -14.73 7.40 -2.06
N THR A 211 -13.93 8.15 -2.81
CA THR A 211 -14.34 9.29 -3.62
C THR A 211 -13.72 9.16 -5.01
N ALA A 212 -14.34 9.75 -6.02
CA ALA A 212 -13.78 9.78 -7.38
C ALA A 212 -12.62 10.80 -7.52
N ASN A 213 -12.58 11.84 -6.70
CA ASN A 213 -11.62 12.95 -6.83
C ASN A 213 -10.15 12.49 -6.71
N THR A 214 -9.87 11.61 -5.76
CA THR A 214 -8.48 11.13 -5.55
C THR A 214 -7.96 10.34 -6.77
N PRO A 215 -8.63 9.29 -7.26
CA PRO A 215 -8.17 8.59 -8.45
C PRO A 215 -8.18 9.47 -9.71
N LEU A 216 -9.13 10.39 -9.86
CA LEU A 216 -9.14 11.33 -11.00
C LEU A 216 -7.91 12.24 -10.98
N LYS A 217 -7.57 12.83 -9.83
CA LYS A 217 -6.34 13.62 -9.69
C LYS A 217 -5.11 12.78 -10.05
N THR A 218 -4.99 11.59 -9.49
CA THR A 218 -3.85 10.69 -9.78
C THR A 218 -3.74 10.32 -11.26
N LEU A 219 -4.88 10.03 -11.92
CA LEU A 219 -4.90 9.72 -13.36
C LEU A 219 -4.51 10.94 -14.19
N ASN A 220 -4.96 12.14 -13.81
CA ASN A 220 -4.55 13.37 -14.47
C ASN A 220 -3.04 13.60 -14.37
N ASP A 221 -2.47 13.49 -13.14
CA ASP A 221 -1.04 13.62 -12.90
C ASP A 221 -0.24 12.60 -13.76
N LEU A 222 -0.72 11.36 -13.88
CA LEU A 222 -0.15 10.33 -14.76
C LEU A 222 -0.19 10.74 -16.24
N LYS A 223 -1.33 11.24 -16.72
CA LYS A 223 -1.48 11.69 -18.12
C LYS A 223 -0.58 12.87 -18.44
N GLU A 224 -0.47 13.85 -17.54
CA GLU A 224 0.41 15.01 -17.71
C GLU A 224 1.89 14.59 -17.83
N HIS A 225 2.27 13.46 -17.22
CA HIS A 225 3.61 12.87 -17.35
C HIS A 225 3.73 11.81 -18.46
N ASN A 226 2.78 11.74 -19.38
CA ASN A 226 2.77 10.82 -20.51
C ASN A 226 2.81 9.33 -20.14
N TYR A 227 2.05 8.93 -19.10
CA TYR A 227 1.85 7.53 -18.73
C TYR A 227 0.71 6.88 -19.51
N LYS A 228 0.84 5.58 -19.79
CA LYS A 228 -0.35 4.74 -20.01
C LYS A 228 -1.02 4.49 -18.67
N THR A 229 -2.33 4.70 -18.60
CA THR A 229 -3.10 4.68 -17.36
C THR A 229 -4.05 3.49 -17.32
N PHE A 230 -3.99 2.78 -16.20
CA PHE A 230 -4.83 1.61 -15.96
C PHE A 230 -5.55 1.76 -14.63
N VAL A 231 -6.83 1.42 -14.60
CA VAL A 231 -7.61 1.34 -13.37
C VAL A 231 -8.00 -0.10 -13.14
N TYR A 232 -7.53 -0.69 -12.04
CA TYR A 232 -7.89 -2.04 -11.65
C TYR A 232 -8.65 -2.01 -10.33
N ILE A 233 -9.85 -2.57 -10.31
CA ILE A 233 -10.72 -2.62 -9.13
C ILE A 233 -10.86 -4.06 -8.69
N LYS A 234 -10.64 -4.33 -7.41
CA LYS A 234 -10.93 -5.61 -6.77
C LYS A 234 -12.13 -5.45 -5.87
N THR A 235 -13.15 -6.27 -6.09
CA THR A 235 -14.35 -6.26 -5.28
C THR A 235 -14.78 -7.68 -4.87
N CYS A 236 -15.63 -7.80 -3.89
CA CYS A 236 -16.22 -9.03 -3.40
C CYS A 236 -17.46 -8.69 -2.55
N PRO A 237 -18.29 -9.67 -2.15
CA PRO A 237 -19.43 -9.40 -1.28
C PRO A 237 -19.05 -8.60 -0.03
N GLY A 238 -19.90 -7.62 0.35
CA GLY A 238 -19.61 -6.68 1.43
C GLY A 238 -19.29 -7.36 2.76
N GLU A 239 -20.07 -8.37 3.16
CA GLU A 239 -19.83 -9.10 4.41
C GLU A 239 -18.55 -9.97 4.36
N VAL A 240 -18.17 -10.46 3.18
CA VAL A 240 -16.90 -11.19 3.01
C VAL A 240 -15.71 -10.25 3.24
N SER A 241 -15.76 -9.04 2.66
CA SER A 241 -14.69 -8.06 2.85
C SER A 241 -14.64 -7.56 4.30
N TRP A 242 -15.78 -7.38 4.94
CA TRP A 242 -15.84 -6.99 6.35
C TRP A 242 -15.24 -8.06 7.27
N SER A 243 -15.66 -9.33 7.12
CA SER A 243 -15.09 -10.45 7.88
C SER A 243 -13.57 -10.51 7.76
N ARG A 244 -13.04 -10.25 6.56
CA ARG A 244 -11.57 -10.20 6.34
C ARG A 244 -10.90 -9.02 7.05
N CYS A 245 -11.57 -7.86 7.16
CA CYS A 245 -11.05 -6.74 7.94
C CYS A 245 -10.92 -7.09 9.42
N LEU A 246 -11.95 -7.77 9.99
CA LEU A 246 -11.93 -8.22 11.38
C LEU A 246 -10.82 -9.25 11.63
N SER A 247 -10.74 -10.29 10.79
CA SER A 247 -9.71 -11.33 10.94
C SER A 247 -8.28 -10.77 10.82
N ARG A 248 -8.05 -9.79 9.92
CA ARG A 248 -6.74 -9.12 9.82
C ARG A 248 -6.41 -8.35 11.10
N TYR A 249 -7.38 -7.65 11.67
CA TYR A 249 -7.19 -6.94 12.94
C TYR A 249 -6.88 -7.91 14.09
N GLU A 250 -7.59 -9.03 14.19
CA GLU A 250 -7.37 -10.08 15.20
C GLU A 250 -5.97 -10.71 15.06
N ILE A 251 -5.52 -10.99 13.83
CA ILE A 251 -4.16 -11.50 13.57
C ILE A 251 -3.13 -10.48 14.07
N GLY A 252 -3.30 -9.19 13.74
CA GLY A 252 -2.39 -8.12 14.19
C GLY A 252 -2.33 -7.96 15.70
N LEU A 253 -3.45 -8.14 16.41
CA LEU A 253 -3.49 -8.10 17.88
C LEU A 253 -2.69 -9.24 18.53
N ASN A 254 -2.70 -10.44 17.96
CA ASN A 254 -1.99 -11.59 18.48
C ASN A 254 -0.47 -11.48 18.30
N GLU A 255 -0.03 -10.62 17.39
CA GLU A 255 1.38 -10.34 17.17
C GLU A 255 1.80 -9.17 18.06
N LYS A 256 2.40 -9.46 19.19
CA LYS A 256 2.75 -8.65 20.39
C LYS A 256 3.34 -7.24 20.20
N GLU A 257 3.28 -6.62 19.02
CA GLU A 257 3.97 -5.37 18.73
C GLU A 257 3.04 -4.17 18.37
N GLY A 258 1.71 -4.26 18.60
CA GLY A 258 0.81 -3.11 18.39
C GLY A 258 0.72 -2.64 16.93
N LYS A 259 0.76 -3.57 15.97
CA LYS A 259 0.73 -3.30 14.53
C LYS A 259 -0.64 -3.56 13.90
N GLU A 260 -1.64 -3.74 14.75
CA GLU A 260 -3.01 -3.99 14.31
C GLU A 260 -3.58 -2.82 13.52
N ARG A 261 -4.02 -3.09 12.31
CA ARG A 261 -4.72 -2.12 11.48
C ARG A 261 -6.22 -2.28 11.65
N PHE A 262 -6.82 -1.40 12.41
CA PHE A 262 -8.27 -1.34 12.55
C PHE A 262 -8.91 -0.66 11.34
N THR A 263 -9.97 -1.25 10.83
CA THR A 263 -10.85 -0.64 9.82
C THR A 263 -12.19 -0.33 10.49
N ASP A 264 -12.58 0.93 10.48
CA ASP A 264 -13.88 1.34 10.98
C ASP A 264 -15.01 0.81 10.08
N ARG A 265 -16.09 0.25 10.68
CA ARG A 265 -17.22 -0.31 9.95
C ARG A 265 -17.90 0.74 9.07
N SER A 266 -18.07 1.95 9.58
CA SER A 266 -18.69 3.04 8.83
C SER A 266 -17.86 3.44 7.61
N HIS A 267 -16.52 3.41 7.74
CA HIS A 267 -15.63 3.65 6.62
C HIS A 267 -15.70 2.53 5.57
N HIS A 268 -15.72 1.27 5.99
CA HIS A 268 -15.90 0.12 5.10
C HIS A 268 -17.20 0.22 4.31
N ASP A 269 -18.33 0.44 5.02
CA ASP A 269 -19.66 0.48 4.43
C ASP A 269 -19.83 1.68 3.48
N LEU A 270 -19.21 2.82 3.81
CA LEU A 270 -19.18 3.97 2.93
C LEU A 270 -18.49 3.63 1.60
N VAL A 271 -17.33 2.96 1.63
CA VAL A 271 -16.63 2.55 0.40
C VAL A 271 -17.47 1.55 -0.39
N VAL A 272 -18.04 0.53 0.26
CA VAL A 272 -18.95 -0.44 -0.39
C VAL A 272 -20.08 0.28 -1.12
N LYS A 273 -20.69 1.28 -0.49
CA LYS A 273 -21.80 2.06 -1.06
C LYS A 273 -21.38 2.93 -2.23
N THR A 274 -20.22 3.60 -2.13
CA THR A 274 -19.82 4.63 -3.11
C THR A 274 -18.93 4.10 -4.24
N LEU A 275 -18.32 2.92 -4.09
CA LEU A 275 -17.42 2.31 -5.07
C LEU A 275 -18.02 2.21 -6.48
N PRO A 276 -19.29 1.74 -6.67
CA PRO A 276 -19.88 1.63 -8.02
C PRO A 276 -19.95 2.98 -8.75
N GLU A 277 -20.50 4.00 -8.09
CA GLU A 277 -20.68 5.34 -8.68
C GLU A 277 -19.32 6.02 -8.94
N ASN A 278 -18.38 5.90 -8.01
CA ASN A 278 -17.04 6.46 -8.18
C ASN A 278 -16.28 5.77 -9.33
N ALA A 279 -16.45 4.45 -9.51
CA ALA A 279 -15.88 3.73 -10.64
C ALA A 279 -16.44 4.22 -11.98
N ASP A 280 -17.76 4.45 -12.06
CA ASP A 280 -18.39 5.03 -13.25
C ASP A 280 -17.88 6.44 -13.56
N THR A 281 -17.75 7.28 -12.53
CA THR A 281 -17.25 8.64 -12.66
C THR A 281 -15.82 8.64 -13.21
N VAL A 282 -14.94 7.78 -12.67
CA VAL A 282 -13.58 7.62 -13.16
C VAL A 282 -13.55 7.06 -14.58
N PHE A 283 -14.39 6.09 -14.90
CA PHE A 283 -14.47 5.52 -16.25
C PHE A 283 -14.90 6.56 -17.29
N LYS A 284 -15.94 7.34 -16.98
CA LYS A 284 -16.49 8.38 -17.86
C LYS A 284 -15.54 9.57 -18.07
N SER A 285 -14.54 9.75 -17.22
CA SER A 285 -13.58 10.85 -17.34
C SER A 285 -12.68 10.75 -18.59
N GLY A 286 -12.55 9.57 -19.18
CA GLY A 286 -11.63 9.33 -20.30
C GLY A 286 -10.14 9.35 -19.91
N LEU A 287 -9.80 9.50 -18.62
CA LEU A 287 -8.42 9.55 -18.14
C LEU A 287 -7.76 8.17 -18.02
N THR A 288 -8.51 7.08 -18.17
CA THR A 288 -7.97 5.71 -18.14
C THR A 288 -7.96 5.07 -19.51
N ASP A 289 -6.83 4.50 -19.93
CA ASP A 289 -6.72 3.76 -21.19
C ASP A 289 -7.37 2.37 -21.09
N ARG A 290 -7.46 1.80 -19.88
CA ARG A 290 -8.17 0.55 -19.62
C ARG A 290 -8.64 0.48 -18.16
N MET A 291 -9.89 0.08 -17.97
CA MET A 291 -10.43 -0.24 -16.66
C MET A 291 -10.83 -1.72 -16.61
N VAL A 292 -10.41 -2.42 -15.54
CA VAL A 292 -10.75 -3.83 -15.30
C VAL A 292 -11.28 -3.98 -13.87
N VAL A 293 -12.37 -4.72 -13.71
CA VAL A 293 -12.91 -5.09 -12.40
C VAL A 293 -12.76 -6.60 -12.20
N PHE A 294 -12.20 -6.96 -11.06
CA PHE A 294 -11.96 -8.34 -10.65
C PHE A 294 -12.93 -8.72 -9.52
N GLY A 295 -13.60 -9.85 -9.67
CA GLY A 295 -14.49 -10.44 -8.67
C GLY A 295 -13.76 -11.18 -7.55
N VAL A 296 -14.50 -11.87 -6.68
CA VAL A 296 -14.00 -12.46 -5.42
C VAL A 296 -12.89 -13.49 -5.63
N THR A 297 -12.96 -14.30 -6.68
CA THR A 297 -11.96 -15.35 -6.98
C THR A 297 -10.79 -14.84 -7.83
N GLY A 298 -10.87 -13.59 -8.34
CA GLY A 298 -9.88 -13.00 -9.23
C GLY A 298 -10.26 -13.07 -10.72
N GLU A 299 -11.45 -13.54 -11.04
CA GLU A 299 -12.02 -13.49 -12.37
C GLU A 299 -12.29 -12.04 -12.83
N ILE A 300 -12.14 -11.79 -14.11
CA ILE A 300 -12.49 -10.49 -14.70
C ILE A 300 -14.00 -10.45 -14.91
N ILE A 301 -14.68 -9.55 -14.20
CA ILE A 301 -16.13 -9.32 -14.28
C ILE A 301 -16.51 -8.08 -15.10
N PHE A 302 -15.52 -7.22 -15.41
CA PHE A 302 -15.65 -6.09 -16.34
C PHE A 302 -14.27 -5.78 -16.94
N ASP A 303 -14.24 -5.52 -18.25
CA ASP A 303 -13.06 -5.04 -18.95
C ASP A 303 -13.48 -4.05 -20.03
N SER A 304 -13.00 -2.82 -19.95
CA SER A 304 -13.34 -1.76 -20.88
C SER A 304 -12.89 -2.01 -22.33
N GLN A 305 -11.99 -2.96 -22.55
CA GLN A 305 -11.53 -3.35 -23.90
C GLN A 305 -12.39 -4.46 -24.52
N ASN A 306 -13.21 -5.16 -23.75
CA ASN A 306 -14.14 -6.20 -24.26
C ASN A 306 -15.48 -5.56 -24.68
N SER A 307 -15.48 -4.88 -25.78
CA SER A 307 -16.50 -3.94 -26.23
C SER A 307 -17.68 -4.55 -26.99
N SER A 308 -18.27 -5.63 -26.52
CA SER A 308 -19.58 -6.03 -27.09
C SER A 308 -20.79 -5.30 -26.49
N GLN A 309 -20.60 -4.56 -25.38
CA GLN A 309 -21.65 -3.72 -24.76
C GLN A 309 -21.01 -2.53 -24.06
N ILE A 310 -21.56 -1.33 -24.27
CA ILE A 310 -21.25 -0.11 -23.50
C ILE A 310 -21.88 -0.25 -22.11
N ASN A 311 -21.32 -1.12 -21.28
CA ASN A 311 -21.75 -1.30 -19.90
C ASN A 311 -20.83 -0.50 -18.99
N LEU A 312 -21.41 0.12 -17.98
CA LEU A 312 -20.66 0.80 -16.94
C LEU A 312 -20.09 -0.21 -15.93
N PRO A 313 -18.92 0.04 -15.34
CA PRO A 313 -18.32 -0.84 -14.34
C PRO A 313 -19.21 -1.06 -13.11
N SER A 314 -20.05 -0.06 -12.76
CA SER A 314 -20.98 -0.15 -11.61
C SER A 314 -21.88 -1.38 -11.66
N GLY A 315 -22.39 -1.73 -12.85
CA GLY A 315 -23.27 -2.90 -12.99
C GLY A 315 -22.60 -4.23 -12.58
N ALA A 316 -21.33 -4.40 -12.93
CA ALA A 316 -20.55 -5.57 -12.51
C ALA A 316 -20.21 -5.52 -11.02
N ILE A 317 -19.80 -4.35 -10.52
CA ILE A 317 -19.47 -4.14 -9.10
C ILE A 317 -20.68 -4.42 -8.21
N ILE A 318 -21.87 -3.87 -8.54
CA ILE A 318 -23.10 -4.07 -7.75
C ILE A 318 -23.49 -5.54 -7.70
N ARG A 319 -23.42 -6.26 -8.82
CA ARG A 319 -23.70 -7.70 -8.83
C ARG A 319 -22.78 -8.46 -7.90
N GLU A 320 -21.48 -8.17 -7.94
CA GLU A 320 -20.49 -8.83 -7.09
C GLU A 320 -20.67 -8.50 -5.60
N LEU A 321 -20.92 -7.23 -5.27
CA LEU A 321 -21.17 -6.78 -3.89
C LEU A 321 -22.39 -7.46 -3.25
N ASN A 322 -23.44 -7.74 -4.04
CA ASN A 322 -24.70 -8.34 -3.61
C ASN A 322 -24.73 -9.86 -3.74
N THR A 323 -23.67 -10.49 -4.23
CA THR A 323 -23.62 -11.96 -4.30
C THR A 323 -23.67 -12.52 -2.90
N THR A 324 -24.78 -13.17 -2.56
CA THR A 324 -24.90 -13.96 -1.33
C THR A 324 -24.07 -15.23 -1.50
N ASN A 325 -23.17 -15.49 -0.57
CA ASN A 325 -22.32 -16.68 -0.57
C ASN A 325 -23.16 -17.97 -0.57
N CYS A 326 -23.50 -18.47 -1.75
CA CYS A 326 -23.94 -19.84 -1.97
C CYS A 326 -22.82 -20.68 -2.60
N ARG A 327 -21.55 -20.45 -2.21
CA ARG A 327 -20.43 -21.34 -2.60
C ARG A 327 -19.61 -21.61 -1.34
N SER A 328 -20.03 -22.67 -0.65
CA SER A 328 -19.26 -23.41 0.36
C SER A 328 -17.95 -23.94 -0.23
#